data_aba3a7b7b2a7f50479967475e0b85f33
#
_entry.id   aba3a7b7b2a7f50479967475e0b85f33
#
_cell.length_a   1.000
_cell.length_b   1.000
_cell.length_c   1.000
_cell.angle_alpha   90.00
_cell.angle_beta   90.00
_cell.angle_gamma   90.00
#
_symmetry.space_group_name_H-M   'P 1'
#
loop_
_entity.id
_entity.type
_entity.pdbx_description
1 polymer ?
#
loop_
_entity_poly.entity_id
_entity_poly.type
_entity_poly.pdbx_seq_one_letter_code
_entity_poly.pdbx_strand_id
1 'polypeptide(L)'
;MSRETVLITGGAGFIGSHLADELLARGYAVRALDNLAPQVHGEEKKRPAYLAKDVELHLGDVRDPAAVDRALEGVDAVFHFAAAVGVGQSMYDIDHYTSVNNGGTAILFERVLKRKVGRFIVASSMSVYGEGLFRDPRGNVREGHGRSLDQLKRGVWELTDEGGCVLSPIPTLETKQPALESIYALSKFDQERMSLLLGRAYGIPTVALRFFNVFGTRQALSNPYTGVLAIFASRLLNGNRPLVFEDGK
;
A
#
# COMPACT_ATOMS: atom_id res chain seq x y z
N MET A 1 0.47 2.14 34.32
CA MET A 1 -0.45 2.27 33.19
C MET A 1 -0.26 1.03 32.31
N SER A 2 -1.34 0.39 31.84
CA SER A 2 -1.23 -0.73 30.90
C SER A 2 -0.60 -0.21 29.59
N ARG A 3 0.27 -1.00 29.00
CA ARG A 3 0.92 -0.71 27.73
C ARG A 3 -0.14 -0.74 26.62
N GLU A 4 -0.26 0.34 25.80
CA GLU A 4 -1.18 0.33 24.64
C GLU A 4 -0.79 -0.77 23.65
N THR A 5 -1.78 -1.51 23.17
CA THR A 5 -1.61 -2.59 22.19
C THR A 5 -1.98 -2.12 20.80
N VAL A 6 -1.06 -2.23 19.87
CA VAL A 6 -1.23 -1.84 18.46
C VAL A 6 -1.28 -3.07 17.57
N LEU A 7 -2.35 -3.22 16.79
CA LEU A 7 -2.45 -4.22 15.74
C LEU A 7 -1.93 -3.68 14.42
N ILE A 8 -1.04 -4.44 13.76
CA ILE A 8 -0.62 -4.20 12.39
C ILE A 8 -1.09 -5.36 11.53
N THR A 9 -2.07 -5.17 10.65
CA THR A 9 -2.35 -6.16 9.61
C THR A 9 -1.33 -6.04 8.49
N GLY A 10 -0.82 -7.17 7.97
CA GLY A 10 0.37 -7.16 7.12
C GLY A 10 1.65 -6.85 7.91
N GLY A 11 1.64 -7.16 9.22
CA GLY A 11 2.70 -6.77 10.15
C GLY A 11 4.01 -7.54 9.99
N ALA A 12 3.99 -8.70 9.34
CA ALA A 12 5.20 -9.45 9.02
C ALA A 12 5.84 -9.04 7.69
N GLY A 13 5.15 -8.22 6.88
CA GLY A 13 5.65 -7.69 5.62
C GLY A 13 6.70 -6.59 5.80
N PHE A 14 7.18 -6.05 4.68
CA PHE A 14 8.24 -5.03 4.62
C PHE A 14 7.92 -3.82 5.52
N ILE A 15 6.89 -3.04 5.17
CA ILE A 15 6.55 -1.80 5.90
C ILE A 15 6.09 -2.11 7.34
N GLY A 16 5.25 -3.16 7.48
CA GLY A 16 4.69 -3.56 8.78
C GLY A 16 5.75 -3.94 9.80
N SER A 17 6.80 -4.66 9.39
CA SER A 17 7.87 -5.07 10.30
C SER A 17 8.77 -3.92 10.76
N HIS A 18 9.00 -2.91 9.91
CA HIS A 18 9.71 -1.69 10.33
C HIS A 18 8.87 -0.85 11.29
N LEU A 19 7.57 -0.72 11.03
CA LEU A 19 6.65 -0.07 11.96
C LEU A 19 6.59 -0.80 13.30
N ALA A 20 6.60 -2.13 13.29
CA ALA A 20 6.61 -2.94 14.50
C ALA A 20 7.84 -2.66 15.36
N ASP A 21 9.04 -2.58 14.76
CA ASP A 21 10.27 -2.24 15.48
C ASP A 21 10.19 -0.86 16.14
N GLU A 22 9.71 0.14 15.40
CA GLU A 22 9.56 1.51 15.92
C GLU A 22 8.54 1.59 17.05
N LEU A 23 7.42 0.90 16.95
CA LEU A 23 6.40 0.86 18.00
C LEU A 23 6.90 0.15 19.26
N LEU A 24 7.63 -0.96 19.12
CA LEU A 24 8.28 -1.65 20.24
C LEU A 24 9.29 -0.73 20.95
N ALA A 25 10.13 -0.01 20.17
CA ALA A 25 11.11 0.94 20.71
C ALA A 25 10.45 2.09 21.49
N ARG A 26 9.24 2.48 21.09
CA ARG A 26 8.41 3.49 21.78
C ARG A 26 7.62 2.95 22.97
N GLY A 27 7.74 1.67 23.26
CA GLY A 27 7.09 1.06 24.41
C GLY A 27 5.68 0.53 24.18
N TYR A 28 5.16 0.44 22.96
CA TYR A 28 3.90 -0.19 22.65
C TYR A 28 3.99 -1.73 22.70
N ALA A 29 2.89 -2.39 23.02
CA ALA A 29 2.72 -3.80 22.72
C ALA A 29 2.31 -3.93 21.24
N VAL A 30 2.95 -4.81 20.49
CA VAL A 30 2.70 -4.94 19.04
C VAL A 30 2.20 -6.32 18.70
N ARG A 31 1.06 -6.36 18.02
CA ARG A 31 0.49 -7.57 17.44
C ARG A 31 0.48 -7.44 15.91
N ALA A 32 0.86 -8.49 15.21
CA ALA A 32 0.80 -8.59 13.77
C ALA A 32 -0.22 -9.65 13.35
N LEU A 33 -1.15 -9.30 12.46
CA LEU A 33 -1.97 -10.27 11.72
C LEU A 33 -1.43 -10.37 10.31
N ASP A 34 -0.97 -11.57 9.91
CA ASP A 34 -0.39 -11.79 8.59
C ASP A 34 -0.67 -13.22 8.12
N ASN A 35 -0.99 -13.40 6.84
CA ASN A 35 -1.22 -14.73 6.27
C ASN A 35 0.07 -15.37 5.72
N LEU A 36 1.19 -14.65 5.79
CA LEU A 36 2.48 -15.02 5.24
C LEU A 36 2.36 -15.48 3.78
N ALA A 37 1.78 -14.61 2.94
CA ALA A 37 1.57 -14.91 1.53
C ALA A 37 2.86 -15.37 0.84
N PRO A 38 2.85 -16.49 0.06
CA PRO A 38 4.06 -17.05 -0.54
C PRO A 38 4.82 -16.07 -1.44
N GLN A 39 4.12 -15.20 -2.14
CA GLN A 39 4.71 -14.18 -3.00
C GLN A 39 5.62 -13.21 -2.22
N VAL A 40 5.41 -13.04 -0.92
CA VAL A 40 6.18 -12.13 -0.05
C VAL A 40 7.14 -12.90 0.86
N HIS A 41 6.69 -14.02 1.43
CA HIS A 41 7.40 -14.73 2.49
C HIS A 41 7.96 -16.11 2.07
N GLY A 42 7.71 -16.53 0.81
CA GLY A 42 8.03 -17.88 0.35
C GLY A 42 7.03 -18.94 0.83
N GLU A 43 7.22 -20.17 0.36
CA GLU A 43 6.24 -21.26 0.55
C GLU A 43 6.16 -21.82 2.00
N GLU A 44 7.21 -21.61 2.79
CA GLU A 44 7.32 -22.26 4.11
C GLU A 44 6.37 -21.70 5.17
N LYS A 45 5.75 -20.54 4.95
CA LYS A 45 4.85 -19.85 5.90
C LYS A 45 5.43 -19.76 7.32
N LYS A 46 6.73 -19.57 7.43
CA LYS A 46 7.43 -19.42 8.72
C LYS A 46 7.52 -17.95 9.11
N ARG A 47 7.52 -17.72 10.44
CA ARG A 47 7.82 -16.39 10.97
C ARG A 47 9.12 -15.88 10.37
N PRO A 48 9.12 -14.69 9.72
CA PRO A 48 10.35 -14.11 9.17
C PRO A 48 11.39 -13.87 10.27
N ALA A 49 12.65 -14.19 9.98
CA ALA A 49 13.75 -14.03 10.94
C ALA A 49 13.98 -12.56 11.34
N TYR A 50 13.60 -11.62 10.47
CA TYR A 50 13.72 -10.19 10.74
C TYR A 50 12.60 -9.62 11.62
N LEU A 51 11.49 -10.34 11.80
CA LEU A 51 10.40 -9.89 12.66
C LEU A 51 10.78 -10.02 14.13
N ALA A 52 10.83 -8.90 14.84
CA ALA A 52 11.22 -8.85 16.25
C ALA A 52 10.45 -9.87 17.09
N LYS A 53 11.15 -10.58 18.00
CA LYS A 53 10.56 -11.67 18.81
C LYS A 53 9.40 -11.20 19.69
N ASP A 54 9.45 -9.95 20.11
CA ASP A 54 8.43 -9.33 20.97
C ASP A 54 7.14 -8.94 20.23
N VAL A 55 7.10 -9.10 18.90
CA VAL A 55 5.86 -8.96 18.13
C VAL A 55 5.02 -10.23 18.31
N GLU A 56 3.81 -10.10 18.80
CA GLU A 56 2.83 -11.20 18.86
C GLU A 56 2.29 -11.48 17.44
N LEU A 57 2.77 -12.53 16.79
CA LEU A 57 2.35 -12.88 15.43
C LEU A 57 1.14 -13.81 15.45
N HIS A 58 0.02 -13.32 14.92
CA HIS A 58 -1.18 -14.09 14.61
C HIS A 58 -1.16 -14.47 13.13
N LEU A 59 -1.08 -15.77 12.85
CA LEU A 59 -1.23 -16.28 11.48
C LEU A 59 -2.71 -16.29 11.11
N GLY A 60 -3.06 -15.55 10.05
CA GLY A 60 -4.44 -15.47 9.60
C GLY A 60 -4.61 -14.47 8.47
N ASP A 61 -5.72 -14.61 7.77
CA ASP A 61 -6.10 -13.74 6.65
C ASP A 61 -7.10 -12.68 7.13
N VAL A 62 -6.98 -11.44 6.64
CA VAL A 62 -7.93 -10.37 6.96
C VAL A 62 -9.34 -10.65 6.44
N ARG A 63 -9.50 -11.63 5.54
CA ARG A 63 -10.78 -12.12 5.06
C ARG A 63 -11.43 -13.17 5.98
N ASP A 64 -10.69 -13.66 6.99
CA ASP A 64 -11.24 -14.57 8.00
C ASP A 64 -11.73 -13.79 9.23
N PRO A 65 -13.06 -13.68 9.44
CA PRO A 65 -13.62 -12.97 10.58
C PRO A 65 -13.10 -13.48 11.93
N ALA A 66 -12.87 -14.78 12.07
CA ALA A 66 -12.42 -15.37 13.33
C ALA A 66 -10.92 -15.03 13.61
N ALA A 67 -10.08 -14.99 12.58
CA ALA A 67 -8.70 -14.55 12.73
C ALA A 67 -8.63 -13.05 13.10
N VAL A 68 -9.44 -12.22 12.46
CA VAL A 68 -9.56 -10.79 12.76
C VAL A 68 -10.07 -10.57 14.19
N ASP A 69 -11.08 -11.33 14.62
CA ASP A 69 -11.61 -11.24 15.97
C ASP A 69 -10.56 -11.54 17.04
N ARG A 70 -9.78 -12.61 16.87
CA ARG A 70 -8.67 -12.94 17.77
C ARG A 70 -7.57 -11.87 17.78
N ALA A 71 -7.23 -11.36 16.59
CA ALA A 71 -6.20 -10.34 16.46
C ALA A 71 -6.58 -9.00 17.10
N LEU A 72 -7.86 -8.68 17.17
CA LEU A 72 -8.38 -7.41 17.75
C LEU A 72 -8.61 -7.46 19.27
N GLU A 73 -8.42 -8.59 19.95
CA GLU A 73 -8.64 -8.67 21.40
C GLU A 73 -7.71 -7.72 22.16
N GLY A 74 -8.29 -6.76 22.91
CA GLY A 74 -7.53 -5.79 23.71
C GLY A 74 -6.68 -4.80 22.93
N VAL A 75 -7.00 -4.56 21.64
CA VAL A 75 -6.28 -3.62 20.76
C VAL A 75 -6.81 -2.21 20.93
N ASP A 76 -5.89 -1.25 21.11
CA ASP A 76 -6.18 0.18 21.26
C ASP A 76 -6.09 0.93 19.92
N ALA A 77 -5.21 0.51 19.00
CA ALA A 77 -5.02 1.14 17.69
C ALA A 77 -4.74 0.11 16.59
N VAL A 78 -5.17 0.40 15.36
CA VAL A 78 -4.98 -0.45 14.20
C VAL A 78 -4.22 0.27 13.10
N PHE A 79 -3.16 -0.35 12.59
CA PHE A 79 -2.54 -0.04 11.30
C PHE A 79 -2.92 -1.12 10.28
N HIS A 80 -3.74 -0.75 9.32
CA HIS A 80 -4.21 -1.67 8.29
C HIS A 80 -3.33 -1.59 7.04
N PHE A 81 -2.32 -2.48 6.97
CA PHE A 81 -1.35 -2.54 5.89
C PHE A 81 -1.46 -3.83 5.05
N ALA A 82 -2.24 -4.81 5.50
CA ALA A 82 -2.53 -6.00 4.71
C ALA A 82 -3.23 -5.62 3.40
N ALA A 83 -2.62 -5.98 2.28
CA ALA A 83 -3.16 -5.75 0.95
C ALA A 83 -2.49 -6.65 -0.09
N ALA A 84 -3.21 -6.99 -1.15
CA ALA A 84 -2.61 -7.41 -2.40
C ALA A 84 -2.05 -6.17 -3.11
N VAL A 85 -0.77 -6.23 -3.54
CA VAL A 85 -0.01 -5.09 -4.07
C VAL A 85 0.59 -5.43 -5.42
N GLY A 86 0.38 -4.55 -6.41
CA GLY A 86 0.92 -4.69 -7.76
C GLY A 86 -0.07 -4.20 -8.81
N VAL A 87 0.27 -3.09 -9.50
CA VAL A 87 -0.60 -2.47 -10.50
C VAL A 87 -0.87 -3.44 -11.66
N GLY A 88 0.18 -3.98 -12.28
CA GLY A 88 0.04 -4.88 -13.44
C GLY A 88 -0.71 -6.17 -13.11
N GLN A 89 -0.38 -6.83 -11.99
CA GLN A 89 -1.04 -8.06 -11.56
C GLN A 89 -2.53 -7.86 -11.31
N SER A 90 -2.92 -6.71 -10.75
CA SER A 90 -4.32 -6.41 -10.45
C SER A 90 -5.25 -6.41 -11.66
N MET A 91 -4.70 -6.21 -12.88
CA MET A 91 -5.48 -6.13 -14.10
C MET A 91 -5.97 -7.49 -14.63
N TYR A 92 -5.44 -8.59 -14.09
CA TYR A 92 -5.85 -9.95 -14.46
C TYR A 92 -6.18 -10.85 -13.26
N ASP A 93 -5.78 -10.48 -12.03
CA ASP A 93 -6.10 -11.19 -10.78
C ASP A 93 -7.12 -10.40 -9.95
N ILE A 94 -8.22 -10.01 -10.60
CA ILE A 94 -9.19 -9.02 -10.12
C ILE A 94 -9.86 -9.47 -8.83
N ASP A 95 -10.33 -10.72 -8.79
CA ASP A 95 -11.01 -11.29 -7.61
C ASP A 95 -10.11 -11.26 -6.37
N HIS A 96 -8.86 -11.69 -6.52
CA HIS A 96 -7.89 -11.67 -5.43
C HIS A 96 -7.71 -10.26 -4.86
N TYR A 97 -7.45 -9.26 -5.71
CA TYR A 97 -7.28 -7.87 -5.26
C TYR A 97 -8.53 -7.31 -4.59
N THR A 98 -9.70 -7.56 -5.16
CA THR A 98 -10.97 -7.07 -4.60
C THR A 98 -11.30 -7.78 -3.29
N SER A 99 -11.15 -9.10 -3.23
CA SER A 99 -11.45 -9.86 -2.01
C SER A 99 -10.51 -9.49 -0.85
N VAL A 100 -9.20 -9.36 -1.11
CA VAL A 100 -8.23 -9.00 -0.07
C VAL A 100 -8.38 -7.55 0.35
N ASN A 101 -8.33 -6.62 -0.60
CA ASN A 101 -8.27 -5.20 -0.29
C ASN A 101 -9.63 -4.66 0.18
N ASN A 102 -10.69 -4.86 -0.59
CA ASN A 102 -12.01 -4.34 -0.24
C ASN A 102 -12.71 -5.23 0.78
N GLY A 103 -12.81 -6.53 0.52
CA GLY A 103 -13.48 -7.48 1.41
C GLY A 103 -12.79 -7.59 2.76
N GLY A 104 -11.45 -7.73 2.77
CA GLY A 104 -10.67 -7.77 4.00
C GLY A 104 -10.81 -6.49 4.85
N THR A 105 -10.81 -5.31 4.21
CA THR A 105 -11.05 -4.03 4.91
C THR A 105 -12.45 -3.97 5.50
N ALA A 106 -13.46 -4.40 4.76
CA ALA A 106 -14.84 -4.42 5.24
C ALA A 106 -14.99 -5.33 6.49
N ILE A 107 -14.45 -6.55 6.41
CA ILE A 107 -14.45 -7.50 7.54
C ILE A 107 -13.71 -6.93 8.74
N LEU A 108 -12.52 -6.37 8.54
CA LEU A 108 -11.76 -5.75 9.63
C LEU A 108 -12.56 -4.62 10.30
N PHE A 109 -13.11 -3.71 9.51
CA PHE A 109 -13.87 -2.57 10.05
C PHE A 109 -15.13 -3.00 10.79
N GLU A 110 -15.89 -3.97 10.28
CA GLU A 110 -17.05 -4.52 11.02
C GLU A 110 -16.66 -5.07 12.40
N ARG A 111 -15.45 -5.59 12.56
CA ARG A 111 -14.96 -6.10 13.83
C ARG A 111 -14.42 -4.97 14.72
N VAL A 112 -13.78 -3.96 14.13
CA VAL A 112 -13.34 -2.73 14.82
C VAL A 112 -14.55 -2.02 15.44
N LEU A 113 -15.67 -1.89 14.73
CA LEU A 113 -16.89 -1.24 15.22
C LEU A 113 -17.50 -1.92 16.46
N LYS A 114 -17.24 -3.20 16.67
CA LYS A 114 -17.71 -3.97 17.85
C LYS A 114 -16.77 -3.82 19.06
N ARG A 115 -15.68 -3.06 18.92
CA ARG A 115 -14.63 -2.92 19.93
C ARG A 115 -14.30 -1.46 20.20
N LYS A 116 -13.59 -1.19 21.29
CA LYS A 116 -13.17 0.16 21.68
C LYS A 116 -11.80 0.50 21.08
N VAL A 117 -11.67 0.40 19.75
CA VAL A 117 -10.44 0.83 19.05
C VAL A 117 -10.40 2.35 19.01
N GLY A 118 -9.32 2.94 19.54
CA GLY A 118 -9.17 4.39 19.69
C GLY A 118 -8.72 5.10 18.41
N ARG A 119 -8.06 4.42 17.47
CA ARG A 119 -7.57 5.01 16.21
C ARG A 119 -7.35 3.95 15.14
N PHE A 120 -7.52 4.39 13.89
CA PHE A 120 -7.36 3.53 12.72
C PHE A 120 -6.51 4.23 11.65
N ILE A 121 -5.47 3.56 11.20
CA ILE A 121 -4.60 4.06 10.14
C ILE A 121 -4.63 3.06 8.98
N VAL A 122 -4.91 3.53 7.77
CA VAL A 122 -4.95 2.68 6.58
C VAL A 122 -3.88 3.08 5.57
N ALA A 123 -3.19 2.09 5.00
CA ALA A 123 -2.34 2.32 3.85
C ALA A 123 -3.20 2.52 2.60
N SER A 124 -3.18 3.71 2.04
CA SER A 124 -3.59 4.03 0.68
C SER A 124 -2.36 3.99 -0.25
N SER A 125 -2.43 4.59 -1.42
CA SER A 125 -1.35 4.56 -2.41
C SER A 125 -1.30 5.82 -3.24
N MET A 126 -0.12 6.21 -3.73
CA MET A 126 0.02 7.23 -4.75
C MET A 126 -0.69 6.86 -6.06
N SER A 127 -0.91 5.56 -6.32
CA SER A 127 -1.62 5.09 -7.52
C SER A 127 -3.03 5.65 -7.65
N VAL A 128 -3.62 6.18 -6.57
CA VAL A 128 -4.94 6.83 -6.62
C VAL A 128 -4.90 8.16 -7.35
N TYR A 129 -3.71 8.76 -7.51
CA TYR A 129 -3.56 10.02 -8.24
C TYR A 129 -3.55 9.86 -9.77
N GLY A 130 -3.28 8.65 -10.29
CA GLY A 130 -2.94 8.46 -11.70
C GLY A 130 -1.64 9.19 -12.05
N GLU A 131 -1.64 9.89 -13.17
CA GLU A 131 -0.53 10.78 -13.55
C GLU A 131 -0.47 11.98 -12.65
N GLY A 132 0.20 12.48 -11.93
CA GLY A 132 0.25 13.57 -10.96
C GLY A 132 -0.18 14.95 -11.48
N LEU A 133 0.36 15.98 -10.87
CA LEU A 133 0.17 17.36 -11.29
C LEU A 133 1.38 17.85 -12.08
N PHE A 134 1.11 18.72 -13.03
CA PHE A 134 2.08 19.31 -13.94
C PHE A 134 1.91 20.83 -14.02
N ARG A 135 2.91 21.50 -14.57
CA ARG A 135 2.87 22.93 -14.88
C ARG A 135 3.11 23.13 -16.38
N ASP A 136 2.25 23.91 -17.01
CA ASP A 136 2.46 24.33 -18.40
C ASP A 136 3.52 25.45 -18.49
N PRO A 137 4.05 25.76 -19.69
CA PRO A 137 5.03 26.84 -19.87
C PRO A 137 4.53 28.24 -19.47
N ARG A 138 3.21 28.41 -19.34
CA ARG A 138 2.60 29.67 -18.89
C ARG A 138 2.47 29.74 -17.35
N GLY A 139 2.89 28.67 -16.64
CA GLY A 139 2.83 28.62 -15.19
C GLY A 139 1.53 28.04 -14.60
N ASN A 140 0.55 27.66 -15.42
CA ASN A 140 -0.71 27.11 -14.94
C ASN A 140 -0.54 25.66 -14.50
N VAL A 141 -1.23 25.29 -13.44
CA VAL A 141 -1.31 23.88 -12.98
C VAL A 141 -2.24 23.09 -13.91
N ARG A 142 -1.78 21.92 -14.32
CA ARG A 142 -2.50 20.96 -15.17
C ARG A 142 -2.54 19.60 -14.49
N GLU A 143 -3.61 18.85 -14.71
CA GLU A 143 -3.63 17.43 -14.37
C GLU A 143 -2.96 16.64 -15.50
N GLY A 144 -2.12 15.66 -15.13
CA GLY A 144 -1.55 14.74 -16.10
C GLY A 144 -2.61 13.76 -16.60
N HIS A 145 -2.44 13.30 -17.83
CA HIS A 145 -3.27 12.28 -18.45
C HIS A 145 -2.41 11.12 -18.91
N GLY A 146 -2.99 9.92 -18.99
CA GLY A 146 -2.31 8.77 -19.57
C GLY A 146 -1.87 9.02 -20.99
N ARG A 147 -0.67 8.58 -21.34
CA ARG A 147 -0.12 8.71 -22.71
C ARG A 147 -0.82 7.74 -23.65
N SER A 148 -1.20 8.21 -24.83
CA SER A 148 -1.81 7.35 -25.83
C SER A 148 -0.83 6.31 -26.37
N LEU A 149 -1.35 5.16 -26.82
CA LEU A 149 -0.52 4.11 -27.39
C LEU A 149 0.29 4.61 -28.62
N ASP A 150 -0.29 5.50 -29.42
CA ASP A 150 0.39 6.06 -30.59
C ASP A 150 1.52 7.02 -30.18
N GLN A 151 1.34 7.77 -29.11
CA GLN A 151 2.41 8.60 -28.51
C GLN A 151 3.57 7.74 -28.03
N LEU A 152 3.27 6.66 -27.28
CA LEU A 152 4.28 5.72 -26.78
C LEU A 152 5.01 5.00 -27.93
N LYS A 153 4.32 4.56 -28.97
CA LYS A 153 4.93 3.94 -30.17
C LYS A 153 5.87 4.86 -30.92
N ARG A 154 5.66 6.17 -30.85
CA ARG A 154 6.55 7.17 -31.45
C ARG A 154 7.74 7.54 -30.56
N GLY A 155 7.85 6.95 -29.36
CA GLY A 155 8.90 7.28 -28.40
C GLY A 155 8.76 8.69 -27.81
N VAL A 156 7.54 9.24 -27.77
CA VAL A 156 7.27 10.54 -27.13
C VAL A 156 6.80 10.28 -25.70
N TRP A 157 7.72 10.40 -24.76
CA TRP A 157 7.50 10.03 -23.36
C TRP A 157 6.93 11.17 -22.51
N GLU A 158 7.19 12.40 -22.90
CA GLU A 158 6.77 13.58 -22.15
C GLU A 158 5.27 13.84 -22.31
N LEU A 159 4.62 14.27 -21.23
CA LEU A 159 3.25 14.77 -21.31
C LEU A 159 3.24 16.15 -21.93
N THR A 160 2.27 16.39 -22.80
CA THR A 160 2.09 17.68 -23.48
C THR A 160 0.70 18.23 -23.21
N ASP A 161 0.56 19.55 -23.28
CA ASP A 161 -0.74 20.20 -23.32
C ASP A 161 -1.41 20.06 -24.72
N GLU A 162 -2.61 20.58 -24.85
CA GLU A 162 -3.37 20.58 -26.13
C GLU A 162 -2.64 21.29 -27.27
N GLY A 163 -1.74 22.22 -26.95
CA GLY A 163 -0.89 22.94 -27.90
C GLY A 163 0.40 22.19 -28.26
N GLY A 164 0.65 21.01 -27.68
CA GLY A 164 1.86 20.22 -27.89
C GLY A 164 3.06 20.70 -27.07
N CYS A 165 2.88 21.62 -26.13
CA CYS A 165 3.95 22.07 -25.24
C CYS A 165 4.18 21.07 -24.11
N VAL A 166 5.45 20.74 -23.85
CA VAL A 166 5.82 19.80 -22.79
C VAL A 166 5.45 20.34 -21.41
N LEU A 167 4.84 19.49 -20.60
CA LEU A 167 4.46 19.77 -19.22
C LEU A 167 5.59 19.37 -18.25
N SER A 168 5.83 20.20 -17.23
CA SER A 168 6.81 19.91 -16.18
C SER A 168 6.12 19.34 -14.94
N PRO A 169 6.56 18.19 -14.38
CA PRO A 169 5.96 17.62 -13.20
C PRO A 169 6.14 18.53 -11.97
N ILE A 170 5.14 18.58 -11.11
CA ILE A 170 5.16 19.29 -9.84
C ILE A 170 4.63 18.37 -8.71
N PRO A 171 4.92 18.68 -7.44
CA PRO A 171 4.36 17.92 -6.32
C PRO A 171 2.84 17.83 -6.40
N THR A 172 2.31 16.62 -6.26
CA THR A 172 0.87 16.34 -6.29
C THR A 172 0.27 16.50 -4.91
N LEU A 173 -0.68 17.41 -4.77
CA LEU A 173 -1.39 17.66 -3.52
C LEU A 173 -2.46 16.59 -3.26
N GLU A 174 -2.79 16.37 -1.98
CA GLU A 174 -3.84 15.43 -1.57
C GLU A 174 -5.23 15.84 -2.06
N THR A 175 -5.41 17.10 -2.43
CA THR A 175 -6.66 17.64 -2.99
C THR A 175 -6.88 17.31 -4.46
N LYS A 176 -5.84 16.79 -5.17
CA LYS A 176 -6.01 16.33 -6.55
C LYS A 176 -7.12 15.29 -6.62
N GLN A 177 -8.00 15.43 -7.62
CA GLN A 177 -9.03 14.43 -7.86
C GLN A 177 -8.40 13.07 -8.21
N PRO A 178 -8.92 11.97 -7.66
CA PRO A 178 -8.44 10.64 -8.00
C PRO A 178 -8.61 10.32 -9.49
N ALA A 179 -7.60 9.69 -10.08
CA ALA A 179 -7.62 9.16 -11.44
C ALA A 179 -7.20 7.68 -11.36
N LEU A 180 -8.19 6.78 -11.29
CA LEU A 180 -7.99 5.37 -10.95
C LEU A 180 -7.77 4.55 -12.22
N GLU A 181 -6.53 4.29 -12.59
CA GLU A 181 -6.15 3.64 -13.85
C GLU A 181 -5.89 2.14 -13.73
N SER A 182 -6.13 1.55 -12.55
CA SER A 182 -5.97 0.10 -12.33
C SER A 182 -6.92 -0.41 -11.25
N ILE A 183 -7.15 -1.72 -11.25
CA ILE A 183 -7.92 -2.38 -10.16
C ILE A 183 -7.20 -2.20 -8.82
N TYR A 184 -5.86 -2.21 -8.79
CA TYR A 184 -5.12 -1.88 -7.58
C TYR A 184 -5.42 -0.46 -7.09
N ALA A 185 -5.33 0.55 -7.95
CA ALA A 185 -5.63 1.93 -7.59
C ALA A 185 -7.07 2.08 -7.09
N LEU A 186 -8.04 1.47 -7.79
CA LEU A 186 -9.44 1.44 -7.40
C LEU A 186 -9.62 0.82 -6.01
N SER A 187 -9.04 -0.37 -5.77
CA SER A 187 -9.15 -1.06 -4.49
C SER A 187 -8.51 -0.28 -3.33
N LYS A 188 -7.37 0.39 -3.58
CA LYS A 188 -6.71 1.24 -2.56
C LYS A 188 -7.50 2.52 -2.26
N PHE A 189 -8.11 3.11 -3.26
CA PHE A 189 -9.00 4.24 -3.05
C PHE A 189 -10.26 3.84 -2.30
N ASP A 190 -10.81 2.68 -2.60
CA ASP A 190 -11.97 2.14 -1.88
C ASP A 190 -11.64 1.86 -0.41
N GLN A 191 -10.48 1.23 -0.11
CA GLN A 191 -10.00 1.09 1.27
C GLN A 191 -9.88 2.44 1.98
N GLU A 192 -9.30 3.45 1.32
CA GLU A 192 -9.17 4.81 1.85
C GLU A 192 -10.56 5.40 2.17
N ARG A 193 -11.46 5.38 1.20
CA ARG A 193 -12.79 6.00 1.33
C ARG A 193 -13.65 5.28 2.35
N MET A 194 -13.66 3.95 2.33
CA MET A 194 -14.38 3.12 3.30
C MET A 194 -13.92 3.43 4.73
N SER A 195 -12.61 3.44 4.95
CA SER A 195 -12.03 3.68 6.28
C SER A 195 -12.34 5.09 6.79
N LEU A 196 -12.18 6.12 5.97
CA LEU A 196 -12.47 7.51 6.35
C LEU A 196 -13.97 7.75 6.57
N LEU A 197 -14.83 7.12 5.76
CA LEU A 197 -16.28 7.22 5.91
C LEU A 197 -16.75 6.63 7.24
N LEU A 198 -16.32 5.39 7.51
CA LEU A 198 -16.69 4.67 8.73
C LEU A 198 -16.08 5.30 9.98
N GLY A 199 -14.81 5.72 9.90
CA GLY A 199 -14.15 6.44 10.99
C GLY A 199 -14.93 7.69 11.39
N ARG A 200 -15.37 8.48 10.41
CA ARG A 200 -16.21 9.67 10.64
C ARG A 200 -17.58 9.31 11.23
N ALA A 201 -18.23 8.30 10.65
CA ALA A 201 -19.59 7.92 11.05
C ALA A 201 -19.66 7.39 12.48
N TYR A 202 -18.61 6.71 12.93
CA TYR A 202 -18.57 6.06 14.25
C TYR A 202 -17.61 6.75 15.25
N GLY A 203 -17.08 7.92 14.91
CA GLY A 203 -16.22 8.70 15.81
C GLY A 203 -14.85 8.06 16.09
N ILE A 204 -14.34 7.23 15.19
CA ILE A 204 -13.00 6.64 15.28
C ILE A 204 -12.02 7.53 14.51
N PRO A 205 -11.04 8.20 15.17
CA PRO A 205 -9.99 8.94 14.49
C PRO A 205 -9.29 8.07 13.46
N THR A 206 -9.40 8.45 12.18
CA THR A 206 -8.92 7.65 11.06
C THR A 206 -8.05 8.48 10.13
N VAL A 207 -6.89 7.91 9.75
CA VAL A 207 -5.95 8.52 8.81
C VAL A 207 -5.67 7.55 7.67
N ALA A 208 -5.73 8.04 6.43
CA ALA A 208 -5.30 7.31 5.25
C ALA A 208 -3.94 7.86 4.76
N LEU A 209 -2.97 6.97 4.60
CA LEU A 209 -1.62 7.33 4.16
C LEU A 209 -1.44 6.92 2.69
N ARG A 210 -1.38 7.88 1.78
CA ARG A 210 -1.06 7.63 0.37
C ARG A 210 0.43 7.44 0.21
N PHE A 211 0.90 6.22 0.42
CA PHE A 211 2.32 5.90 0.26
C PHE A 211 2.78 6.10 -1.18
N PHE A 212 3.89 6.79 -1.34
CA PHE A 212 4.67 6.85 -2.57
C PHE A 212 5.60 5.63 -2.68
N ASN A 213 6.65 5.72 -3.49
CA ASN A 213 7.60 4.63 -3.65
C ASN A 213 8.41 4.43 -2.36
N VAL A 214 8.07 3.39 -1.63
CA VAL A 214 8.78 2.98 -0.42
C VAL A 214 9.79 1.90 -0.79
N PHE A 215 11.01 2.01 -0.30
CA PHE A 215 12.09 1.05 -0.51
C PHE A 215 12.92 0.88 0.76
N GLY A 216 13.54 -0.28 0.92
CA GLY A 216 14.38 -0.55 2.09
C GLY A 216 14.68 -2.03 2.27
N THR A 217 15.35 -2.32 3.39
CA THR A 217 15.61 -3.71 3.82
C THR A 217 14.30 -4.45 4.07
N ARG A 218 14.32 -5.79 4.02
CA ARG A 218 13.16 -6.68 4.19
C ARG A 218 12.14 -6.64 3.04
N GLN A 219 12.40 -5.87 2.00
CA GLN A 219 11.56 -5.91 0.79
C GLN A 219 11.79 -7.22 0.03
N ALA A 220 10.72 -7.87 -0.42
CA ALA A 220 10.78 -9.15 -1.13
C ALA A 220 11.41 -8.96 -2.52
N LEU A 221 12.69 -9.33 -2.68
CA LEU A 221 13.43 -9.20 -3.93
C LEU A 221 12.96 -10.16 -5.03
N SER A 222 12.34 -11.26 -4.65
CA SER A 222 11.78 -12.26 -5.58
C SER A 222 10.40 -11.89 -6.12
N ASN A 223 9.74 -10.88 -5.56
CA ASN A 223 8.43 -10.44 -6.01
C ASN A 223 8.54 -9.55 -7.25
N PRO A 224 8.09 -9.98 -8.44
CA PRO A 224 8.22 -9.21 -9.68
C PRO A 224 7.33 -7.96 -9.72
N TYR A 225 6.42 -7.82 -8.77
CA TYR A 225 5.51 -6.67 -8.63
C TYR A 225 5.93 -5.71 -7.52
N THR A 226 7.13 -5.88 -6.98
CA THR A 226 7.73 -4.97 -5.99
C THR A 226 8.25 -3.68 -6.65
N GLY A 227 8.73 -2.73 -5.85
CA GLY A 227 9.23 -1.46 -6.35
C GLY A 227 10.49 -1.59 -7.22
N VAL A 228 10.70 -0.65 -8.11
CA VAL A 228 11.79 -0.65 -9.11
C VAL A 228 13.18 -0.86 -8.50
N LEU A 229 13.48 -0.29 -7.34
CA LEU A 229 14.77 -0.47 -6.68
C LEU A 229 15.02 -1.93 -6.25
N ALA A 230 14.00 -2.62 -5.73
CA ALA A 230 14.12 -4.03 -5.37
C ALA A 230 14.32 -4.90 -6.62
N ILE A 231 13.61 -4.60 -7.73
CA ILE A 231 13.77 -5.28 -9.01
C ILE A 231 15.21 -5.08 -9.54
N PHE A 232 15.71 -3.86 -9.54
CA PHE A 232 17.06 -3.56 -10.01
C PHE A 232 18.13 -4.22 -9.14
N ALA A 233 17.97 -4.14 -7.80
CA ALA A 233 18.89 -4.82 -6.88
C ALA A 233 18.91 -6.34 -7.12
N SER A 234 17.73 -6.97 -7.25
CA SER A 234 17.62 -8.40 -7.54
C SER A 234 18.33 -8.76 -8.85
N ARG A 235 18.09 -8.00 -9.93
CA ARG A 235 18.75 -8.25 -11.22
C ARG A 235 20.27 -8.13 -11.12
N LEU A 236 20.77 -7.05 -10.51
CA LEU A 236 22.21 -6.81 -10.35
C LEU A 236 22.89 -7.88 -9.49
N LEU A 237 22.27 -8.30 -8.37
CA LEU A 237 22.77 -9.37 -7.52
C LEU A 237 22.86 -10.73 -8.25
N ASN A 238 22.01 -10.95 -9.26
CA ASN A 238 22.03 -12.14 -10.11
C ASN A 238 22.84 -11.95 -11.40
N GLY A 239 23.67 -10.92 -11.52
CA GLY A 239 24.52 -10.64 -12.69
C GLY A 239 23.73 -10.19 -13.92
N ASN A 240 22.46 -9.85 -13.80
CA ASN A 240 21.62 -9.39 -14.90
C ASN A 240 21.58 -7.86 -14.96
N ARG A 241 21.53 -7.31 -16.18
CA ARG A 241 21.36 -5.87 -16.37
C ARG A 241 19.95 -5.43 -16.00
N PRO A 242 19.77 -4.27 -15.33
CA PRO A 242 18.48 -3.65 -15.17
C PRO A 242 17.81 -3.40 -16.54
N LEU A 243 16.50 -3.60 -16.61
CA LEU A 243 15.72 -3.21 -17.77
C LEU A 243 15.08 -1.84 -17.46
N VAL A 244 15.52 -0.84 -18.20
CA VAL A 244 14.97 0.51 -18.12
C VAL A 244 13.95 0.67 -19.23
N PHE A 245 12.76 1.09 -18.86
CA PHE A 245 11.69 1.41 -19.80
C PHE A 245 11.79 2.86 -20.22
N GLU A 246 11.26 3.17 -21.41
CA GLU A 246 11.29 4.52 -21.98
C GLU A 246 12.72 5.04 -22.13
N ASP A 247 12.98 6.32 -21.83
CA ASP A 247 14.30 6.94 -21.89
C ASP A 247 15.02 6.96 -20.53
N GLY A 248 14.39 6.45 -19.49
CA GLY A 248 14.96 6.35 -18.14
C GLY A 248 15.02 7.65 -17.34
N LYS A 249 14.29 8.69 -17.77
CA LYS A 249 14.16 9.96 -17.05
C LYS A 249 13.01 9.97 -16.05
#